data_775d05b5ef407ec83276035b0c1e6875
#
_entry.id   775d05b5ef407ec83276035b0c1e6875
#
_cell.length_a   1.000
_cell.length_b   1.000
_cell.length_c   1.000
_cell.angle_alpha   90.00
_cell.angle_beta   90.00
_cell.angle_gamma   90.00
#
_symmetry.space_group_name_H-M   'P 1'
#
loop_
_entity.id
_entity.type
_entity.pdbx_description
1 polymer ?
#
loop_
_entity_poly.entity_id
_entity_poly.type
_entity_poly.pdbx_seq_one_letter_code
_entity_poly.pdbx_strand_id
1 'polypeptide(L)'
;MKKEFLWGGALSNVQAEGGYLEDGKGLNVYDTLVVTPEPTDVATDHYHHWKEDIDYMAEMGFKAYRFSVVWSRIHPLGNEEKPNEKGLDFYDKMVDYLLEKGIEPVVSLVHFDMPDYLLNHYNGFMNKEVIEFYARHVESIVERFKGKVKYYITYNEINLAIHMSDLVSGARLPEGMTKQEMFVHLNVNVQVAHARAVEVIKRVDPQAQVGGMIGHAPFYPLTCKADDILAADFKNKMHNYFVYDTMCNGELPQYFMQYAKNRNIELNMSQEEKDVIKDASKKLDYLAFSYYRSNVISSFEDIKDQNELEDALIFDQRSLKNPYYDANEWGWQIDADGLRYSLVDFYHRYHKPLFIVENGIGIDETMKDGKVYDDERIAYYQKHIKAINTAVEHDGVDLMGYLAWSPIDFLSSHKEIRKRYGFVYVDRDFEDLKELKRYPNHKGKI
;
A
#
# COMPACT_ATOMS: atom_id res chain seq x y z
N MET A 1 9.36 -13.28 -19.71
CA MET A 1 8.75 -11.99 -19.30
C MET A 1 8.58 -11.05 -20.48
N LYS A 2 7.60 -10.13 -20.44
CA LYS A 2 7.36 -9.15 -21.51
C LYS A 2 8.58 -8.23 -21.71
N LYS A 3 8.80 -7.74 -22.94
CA LYS A 3 9.93 -6.83 -23.27
C LYS A 3 9.87 -5.50 -22.49
N GLU A 4 8.67 -5.12 -22.00
CA GLU A 4 8.36 -3.87 -21.28
C GLU A 4 8.05 -4.13 -19.80
N PHE A 5 8.62 -5.17 -19.19
CA PHE A 5 8.38 -5.49 -17.79
C PHE A 5 8.98 -4.41 -16.88
N LEU A 6 8.18 -3.87 -15.96
CA LEU A 6 8.55 -2.77 -15.08
C LEU A 6 9.31 -3.29 -13.84
N TRP A 7 10.61 -3.46 -13.96
CA TRP A 7 11.51 -3.71 -12.84
C TRP A 7 11.85 -2.42 -12.12
N GLY A 8 11.73 -2.38 -10.80
CA GLY A 8 12.07 -1.17 -10.07
C GLY A 8 11.91 -1.26 -8.58
N GLY A 9 11.62 -0.13 -7.98
CA GLY A 9 11.41 -0.01 -6.53
C GLY A 9 10.24 0.85 -6.16
N ALA A 10 9.84 0.76 -4.91
CA ALA A 10 8.74 1.53 -4.33
C ALA A 10 9.17 2.17 -3.01
N LEU A 11 8.65 3.35 -2.74
CA LEU A 11 8.89 4.09 -1.50
C LEU A 11 7.62 4.82 -1.07
N SER A 12 7.35 4.85 0.22
CA SER A 12 6.36 5.73 0.82
C SER A 12 7.02 7.06 1.20
N ASN A 13 6.64 8.13 0.54
CA ASN A 13 7.28 9.42 0.78
C ASN A 13 7.05 9.92 2.22
N VAL A 14 5.90 9.66 2.81
CA VAL A 14 5.65 10.05 4.21
C VAL A 14 6.64 9.39 5.20
N GLN A 15 7.19 8.24 4.84
CA GLN A 15 8.15 7.50 5.68
C GLN A 15 9.62 7.89 5.41
N ALA A 16 9.90 8.52 4.27
CA ALA A 16 11.26 8.80 3.82
C ALA A 16 11.57 10.29 3.64
N GLU A 17 10.58 11.08 3.25
CA GLU A 17 10.77 12.44 2.80
C GLU A 17 11.43 13.34 3.86
N GLY A 18 10.89 13.37 5.08
CA GLY A 18 11.21 14.47 5.98
C GLY A 18 10.67 15.79 5.43
N GLY A 19 11.50 16.84 5.45
CA GLY A 19 11.07 18.17 4.98
C GLY A 19 9.83 18.65 5.73
N TYR A 20 9.81 18.40 7.04
CA TYR A 20 8.71 18.63 7.96
C TYR A 20 8.32 20.10 7.95
N LEU A 21 7.08 20.40 7.61
CA LEU A 21 6.55 21.75 7.46
C LEU A 21 7.25 22.64 6.41
N GLU A 22 8.22 22.11 5.66
CA GLU A 22 8.86 22.87 4.59
C GLU A 22 7.91 23.11 3.43
N ASP A 23 8.08 24.25 2.78
CA ASP A 23 7.29 24.68 1.62
C ASP A 23 5.76 24.63 1.84
N GLY A 24 5.32 24.77 3.10
CA GLY A 24 3.92 24.83 3.47
C GLY A 24 3.22 23.48 3.66
N LYS A 25 3.99 22.38 3.81
CA LYS A 25 3.43 21.07 4.18
C LYS A 25 2.68 21.16 5.51
N GLY A 26 1.46 20.61 5.57
CA GLY A 26 0.73 20.41 6.82
C GLY A 26 1.12 19.11 7.54
N LEU A 27 0.59 18.91 8.74
CA LEU A 27 0.71 17.65 9.47
C LEU A 27 -0.19 16.58 8.87
N ASN A 28 0.24 15.34 8.92
CA ASN A 28 -0.55 14.18 8.56
C ASN A 28 -0.62 13.16 9.71
N VAL A 29 -1.47 12.16 9.56
CA VAL A 29 -1.68 11.12 10.58
C VAL A 29 -0.41 10.33 10.92
N TYR A 30 0.49 10.13 9.97
CA TYR A 30 1.75 9.48 10.24
C TYR A 30 2.67 10.35 11.12
N ASP A 31 2.63 11.67 10.97
CA ASP A 31 3.39 12.60 11.81
C ASP A 31 2.91 12.57 13.28
N THR A 32 1.58 12.45 13.50
CA THR A 32 0.95 12.69 14.80
C THR A 32 0.60 11.42 15.59
N LEU A 33 0.22 10.34 14.93
CA LEU A 33 -0.29 9.14 15.62
C LEU A 33 0.80 8.15 16.02
N VAL A 34 1.84 8.02 15.21
CA VAL A 34 2.91 7.05 15.50
C VAL A 34 3.93 7.72 16.42
N VAL A 35 3.78 7.48 17.72
CA VAL A 35 4.73 7.96 18.74
C VAL A 35 5.90 6.97 18.83
N THR A 36 7.05 7.38 18.37
CA THR A 36 8.27 6.56 18.39
C THR A 36 9.47 7.38 18.79
N PRO A 37 10.57 6.75 19.19
CA PRO A 37 11.79 7.45 19.50
C PRO A 37 12.43 8.15 18.28
N GLU A 38 12.07 7.77 17.06
CA GLU A 38 12.73 8.29 15.86
C GLU A 38 11.96 9.46 15.22
N PRO A 39 12.60 10.64 15.08
CA PRO A 39 11.96 11.81 14.48
C PRO A 39 11.56 11.57 13.03
N THR A 40 10.33 11.92 12.68
CA THR A 40 9.83 11.90 11.29
C THR A 40 10.03 13.22 10.57
N ASP A 41 10.37 14.27 11.31
CA ASP A 41 10.65 15.60 10.78
C ASP A 41 11.79 15.61 9.76
N VAL A 42 12.80 14.76 9.97
CA VAL A 42 13.89 14.50 9.02
C VAL A 42 13.67 13.20 8.24
N ALA A 43 13.13 12.16 8.87
CA ALA A 43 13.02 10.81 8.30
C ALA A 43 14.39 10.32 7.76
N THR A 44 14.50 10.03 6.48
CA THR A 44 15.78 9.79 5.79
C THR A 44 16.14 10.91 4.81
N ASP A 45 15.44 12.03 4.94
CA ASP A 45 15.66 13.27 4.19
C ASP A 45 15.65 13.09 2.66
N HIS A 46 14.75 12.25 2.19
CA HIS A 46 14.54 12.10 0.74
C HIS A 46 14.12 13.43 0.09
N TYR A 47 13.50 14.34 0.85
CA TYR A 47 13.09 15.65 0.37
C TYR A 47 14.26 16.49 -0.18
N HIS A 48 15.42 16.43 0.44
CA HIS A 48 16.62 17.13 -0.03
C HIS A 48 17.54 16.24 -0.88
N HIS A 49 17.49 14.92 -0.71
CA HIS A 49 18.36 13.95 -1.38
C HIS A 49 17.73 13.21 -2.57
N TRP A 50 16.50 13.57 -2.97
CA TRP A 50 15.76 12.81 -3.99
C TRP A 50 16.49 12.63 -5.31
N LYS A 51 17.33 13.58 -5.74
CA LYS A 51 18.13 13.44 -6.96
C LYS A 51 19.20 12.37 -6.83
N GLU A 52 19.95 12.40 -5.73
CA GLU A 52 20.96 11.39 -5.42
C GLU A 52 20.33 10.01 -5.32
N ASP A 53 19.19 9.90 -4.65
CA ASP A 53 18.45 8.65 -4.49
C ASP A 53 17.97 8.12 -5.86
N ILE A 54 17.46 8.97 -6.75
CA ILE A 54 17.08 8.60 -8.13
C ILE A 54 18.31 8.22 -8.97
N ASP A 55 19.46 8.86 -8.79
CA ASP A 55 20.69 8.49 -9.47
C ASP A 55 21.12 7.06 -9.09
N TYR A 56 21.05 6.67 -7.81
CA TYR A 56 21.26 5.26 -7.40
C TYR A 56 20.25 4.31 -8.04
N MET A 57 18.97 4.68 -8.13
CA MET A 57 17.97 3.85 -8.81
C MET A 57 18.30 3.66 -10.30
N ALA A 58 18.77 4.72 -10.98
CA ALA A 58 19.22 4.65 -12.37
C ALA A 58 20.46 3.77 -12.54
N GLU A 59 21.45 3.87 -11.64
CA GLU A 59 22.64 3.00 -11.62
C GLU A 59 22.28 1.53 -11.41
N MET A 60 21.29 1.22 -10.55
CA MET A 60 20.75 -0.13 -10.36
C MET A 60 19.96 -0.63 -11.58
N GLY A 61 19.69 0.22 -12.57
CA GLY A 61 18.98 -0.14 -13.80
C GLY A 61 17.48 -0.20 -13.67
N PHE A 62 16.90 0.47 -12.70
CA PHE A 62 15.44 0.53 -12.51
C PHE A 62 14.75 1.07 -13.77
N LYS A 63 13.58 0.50 -14.07
CA LYS A 63 12.70 0.91 -15.17
C LYS A 63 11.43 1.59 -14.68
N ALA A 64 11.11 1.44 -13.40
CA ALA A 64 9.99 2.12 -12.76
C ALA A 64 10.32 2.46 -11.30
N TYR A 65 9.77 3.56 -10.83
CA TYR A 65 9.81 3.95 -9.43
C TYR A 65 8.42 4.37 -8.96
N ARG A 66 7.91 3.68 -7.93
CA ARG A 66 6.65 4.03 -7.28
C ARG A 66 6.94 4.91 -6.08
N PHE A 67 6.28 6.05 -6.02
CA PHE A 67 6.30 6.95 -4.87
C PHE A 67 4.90 7.48 -4.56
N SER A 68 4.69 7.96 -3.36
CA SER A 68 3.44 8.63 -2.97
C SER A 68 3.59 10.15 -3.04
N VAL A 69 2.49 10.82 -3.42
CA VAL A 69 2.39 12.28 -3.29
C VAL A 69 1.73 12.58 -1.96
N VAL A 70 2.50 13.12 -1.02
CA VAL A 70 2.01 13.36 0.35
C VAL A 70 0.85 14.36 0.34
N TRP A 71 -0.34 13.93 0.74
CA TRP A 71 -1.56 14.73 0.68
C TRP A 71 -1.41 16.06 1.40
N SER A 72 -0.89 16.05 2.62
CA SER A 72 -0.69 17.27 3.41
C SER A 72 0.39 18.21 2.86
N ARG A 73 1.20 17.79 1.87
CA ARG A 73 2.11 18.69 1.14
C ARG A 73 1.39 19.43 0.02
N ILE A 74 0.35 18.83 -0.54
CA ILE A 74 -0.46 19.42 -1.62
C ILE A 74 -1.66 20.19 -1.07
N HIS A 75 -2.35 19.65 -0.10
CA HIS A 75 -3.46 20.28 0.62
C HIS A 75 -3.16 20.15 2.13
N PRO A 76 -2.55 21.18 2.75
CA PRO A 76 -2.06 21.12 4.13
C PRO A 76 -3.08 20.71 5.19
N LEU A 77 -4.34 21.12 5.05
CA LEU A 77 -5.46 20.71 5.89
C LEU A 77 -6.30 19.61 5.24
N GLY A 78 -6.14 19.38 3.94
CA GLY A 78 -6.85 18.38 3.15
C GLY A 78 -8.16 18.85 2.52
N ASN A 79 -8.72 19.95 2.96
CA ASN A 79 -10.02 20.47 2.49
C ASN A 79 -9.92 21.76 1.66
N GLU A 80 -8.73 22.26 1.37
CA GLU A 80 -8.53 23.46 0.57
C GLU A 80 -9.08 23.30 -0.86
N GLU A 81 -9.57 24.40 -1.42
CA GLU A 81 -10.02 24.45 -2.82
C GLU A 81 -8.86 24.49 -3.81
N LYS A 82 -7.71 25.00 -3.39
CA LYS A 82 -6.53 25.17 -4.24
C LYS A 82 -5.33 24.43 -3.63
N PRO A 83 -4.53 23.78 -4.46
CA PRO A 83 -3.34 23.09 -3.99
C PRO A 83 -2.24 24.08 -3.59
N ASN A 84 -1.33 23.60 -2.76
CA ASN A 84 -0.04 24.24 -2.49
C ASN A 84 0.88 24.04 -3.69
N GLU A 85 1.11 25.09 -4.45
CA GLU A 85 1.93 25.05 -5.67
C GLU A 85 3.38 24.63 -5.41
N LYS A 86 3.96 24.98 -4.27
CA LYS A 86 5.32 24.57 -3.94
C LYS A 86 5.43 23.05 -3.77
N GLY A 87 4.42 22.44 -3.14
CA GLY A 87 4.35 20.99 -3.02
C GLY A 87 4.21 20.29 -4.38
N LEU A 88 3.34 20.82 -5.24
CA LEU A 88 3.21 20.31 -6.62
C LEU A 88 4.51 20.46 -7.42
N ASP A 89 5.19 21.60 -7.31
CA ASP A 89 6.47 21.87 -8.01
C ASP A 89 7.59 20.92 -7.56
N PHE A 90 7.59 20.51 -6.28
CA PHE A 90 8.54 19.52 -5.78
C PHE A 90 8.38 18.18 -6.51
N TYR A 91 7.15 17.63 -6.53
CA TYR A 91 6.90 16.36 -7.20
C TYR A 91 6.99 16.44 -8.72
N ASP A 92 6.65 17.57 -9.31
CA ASP A 92 6.79 17.79 -10.77
C ASP A 92 8.25 17.71 -11.21
N LYS A 93 9.17 18.34 -10.46
CA LYS A 93 10.62 18.23 -10.68
C LYS A 93 11.12 16.78 -10.52
N MET A 94 10.58 16.05 -9.53
CA MET A 94 10.92 14.64 -9.34
C MET A 94 10.47 13.78 -10.53
N VAL A 95 9.23 13.98 -11.00
CA VAL A 95 8.69 13.30 -12.19
C VAL A 95 9.54 13.59 -13.43
N ASP A 96 9.86 14.86 -13.69
CA ASP A 96 10.68 15.24 -14.86
C ASP A 96 12.06 14.57 -14.81
N TYR A 97 12.67 14.51 -13.63
CA TYR A 97 13.99 13.88 -13.47
C TYR A 97 13.95 12.35 -13.62
N LEU A 98 12.91 11.69 -13.12
CA LEU A 98 12.69 10.26 -13.35
C LEU A 98 12.60 9.96 -14.86
N LEU A 99 11.81 10.74 -15.59
CA LEU A 99 11.67 10.59 -17.05
C LEU A 99 12.99 10.87 -17.78
N GLU A 100 13.77 11.86 -17.34
CA GLU A 100 15.12 12.12 -17.86
C GLU A 100 16.05 10.91 -17.70
N LYS A 101 15.95 10.21 -16.54
CA LYS A 101 16.73 8.99 -16.26
C LYS A 101 16.17 7.73 -16.92
N GLY A 102 15.06 7.82 -17.64
CA GLY A 102 14.39 6.68 -18.28
C GLY A 102 13.72 5.74 -17.30
N ILE A 103 13.29 6.27 -16.15
CA ILE A 103 12.54 5.57 -15.10
C ILE A 103 11.09 6.02 -15.17
N GLU A 104 10.16 5.08 -15.37
CA GLU A 104 8.72 5.33 -15.42
C GLU A 104 8.19 5.67 -14.02
N PRO A 105 7.57 6.84 -13.81
CA PRO A 105 6.94 7.16 -12.52
C PRO A 105 5.64 6.40 -12.35
N VAL A 106 5.45 5.78 -11.16
CA VAL A 106 4.21 5.15 -10.71
C VAL A 106 3.74 5.90 -9.46
N VAL A 107 2.62 6.61 -9.56
CA VAL A 107 2.19 7.53 -8.50
C VAL A 107 1.09 6.92 -7.64
N SER A 108 1.33 6.85 -6.33
CA SER A 108 0.30 6.57 -5.33
C SER A 108 -0.29 7.87 -4.82
N LEU A 109 -1.63 8.00 -4.88
CA LEU A 109 -2.33 9.24 -4.57
C LEU A 109 -2.54 9.47 -3.07
N VAL A 110 -2.55 8.39 -2.28
CA VAL A 110 -2.52 8.43 -0.81
C VAL A 110 -1.81 7.19 -0.28
N HIS A 111 -0.94 7.36 0.73
CA HIS A 111 -0.19 6.29 1.36
C HIS A 111 0.09 6.58 2.83
N PHE A 112 -0.89 6.36 3.72
CA PHE A 112 -0.83 6.59 5.18
C PHE A 112 -0.55 8.04 5.57
N ASP A 113 -0.95 8.99 4.74
CA ASP A 113 -0.56 10.39 4.81
C ASP A 113 -1.76 11.36 4.79
N MET A 114 -2.94 10.86 5.20
CA MET A 114 -4.11 11.75 5.33
C MET A 114 -3.78 12.95 6.22
N PRO A 115 -4.14 14.19 5.83
CA PRO A 115 -3.98 15.35 6.68
C PRO A 115 -4.60 15.15 8.07
N ASP A 116 -3.84 15.44 9.12
CA ASP A 116 -4.26 15.28 10.52
C ASP A 116 -5.54 16.08 10.85
N TYR A 117 -5.70 17.21 10.17
CA TYR A 117 -6.92 18.00 10.27
C TYR A 117 -8.18 17.23 9.87
N LEU A 118 -8.11 16.39 8.83
CA LEU A 118 -9.24 15.59 8.39
C LEU A 118 -9.60 14.48 9.38
N LEU A 119 -8.61 13.87 10.03
CA LEU A 119 -8.87 12.94 11.13
C LEU A 119 -9.61 13.64 12.27
N ASN A 120 -9.10 14.78 12.72
CA ASN A 120 -9.56 15.42 13.95
C ASN A 120 -10.89 16.20 13.79
N HIS A 121 -11.22 16.69 12.58
CA HIS A 121 -12.40 17.51 12.33
C HIS A 121 -13.51 16.80 11.54
N TYR A 122 -13.14 15.78 10.76
CA TYR A 122 -14.09 15.06 9.90
C TYR A 122 -14.15 13.56 10.21
N ASN A 123 -13.24 13.03 11.03
CA ASN A 123 -13.10 11.60 11.25
C ASN A 123 -12.78 10.82 9.95
N GLY A 124 -11.92 11.41 9.10
CA GLY A 124 -11.43 10.81 7.87
C GLY A 124 -12.53 10.28 6.96
N PHE A 125 -12.30 9.13 6.35
CA PHE A 125 -13.26 8.53 5.42
C PHE A 125 -14.53 7.95 6.08
N MET A 126 -14.72 8.07 7.41
CA MET A 126 -16.05 7.90 7.99
C MET A 126 -17.03 9.00 7.56
N ASN A 127 -16.51 10.17 7.22
CA ASN A 127 -17.30 11.29 6.68
C ASN A 127 -17.18 11.33 5.15
N LYS A 128 -18.30 11.25 4.46
CA LYS A 128 -18.36 11.28 2.99
C LYS A 128 -17.85 12.56 2.34
N GLU A 129 -17.84 13.69 3.05
CA GLU A 129 -17.24 14.93 2.54
C GLU A 129 -15.75 14.77 2.24
N VAL A 130 -15.05 13.92 3.00
CA VAL A 130 -13.63 13.63 2.79
C VAL A 130 -13.38 12.93 1.44
N ILE A 131 -14.37 12.22 0.91
CA ILE A 131 -14.30 11.61 -0.43
C ILE A 131 -14.17 12.71 -1.50
N GLU A 132 -14.92 13.81 -1.36
CA GLU A 132 -14.85 14.93 -2.30
C GLU A 132 -13.55 15.74 -2.14
N PHE A 133 -13.04 15.88 -0.91
CA PHE A 133 -11.72 16.47 -0.68
C PHE A 133 -10.61 15.63 -1.31
N TYR A 134 -10.70 14.30 -1.18
CA TYR A 134 -9.79 13.36 -1.83
C TYR A 134 -9.88 13.44 -3.35
N ALA A 135 -11.09 13.50 -3.93
CA ALA A 135 -11.26 13.63 -5.37
C ALA A 135 -10.60 14.92 -5.91
N ARG A 136 -10.69 16.03 -5.17
CA ARG A 136 -10.02 17.30 -5.49
C ARG A 136 -8.50 17.19 -5.40
N HIS A 137 -7.99 16.49 -4.38
CA HIS A 137 -6.55 16.20 -4.26
C HIS A 137 -6.04 15.41 -5.46
N VAL A 138 -6.77 14.35 -5.85
CA VAL A 138 -6.48 13.56 -7.05
C VAL A 138 -6.46 14.42 -8.30
N GLU A 139 -7.45 15.29 -8.49
CA GLU A 139 -7.54 16.18 -9.64
C GLU A 139 -6.32 17.09 -9.75
N SER A 140 -5.93 17.75 -8.66
CA SER A 140 -4.74 18.63 -8.63
C SER A 140 -3.45 17.93 -9.07
N ILE A 141 -3.27 16.68 -8.64
CA ILE A 141 -2.09 15.87 -9.00
C ILE A 141 -2.15 15.46 -10.47
N VAL A 142 -3.28 14.92 -10.91
CA VAL A 142 -3.41 14.39 -12.27
C VAL A 142 -3.35 15.51 -13.31
N GLU A 143 -3.89 16.69 -13.01
CA GLU A 143 -3.75 17.86 -13.87
C GLU A 143 -2.29 18.29 -14.03
N ARG A 144 -1.51 18.33 -12.93
CA ARG A 144 -0.09 18.69 -12.93
C ARG A 144 0.74 17.68 -13.72
N PHE A 145 0.44 16.40 -13.61
CA PHE A 145 1.24 15.32 -14.21
C PHE A 145 0.71 14.81 -15.53
N LYS A 146 -0.36 15.43 -16.06
CA LYS A 146 -0.99 15.01 -17.32
C LYS A 146 0.03 14.89 -18.46
N GLY A 147 0.01 13.70 -19.08
CA GLY A 147 0.93 13.37 -20.19
C GLY A 147 2.37 13.04 -19.75
N LYS A 148 2.70 13.14 -18.45
CA LYS A 148 4.00 12.77 -17.87
C LYS A 148 3.91 11.44 -17.14
N VAL A 149 2.91 11.24 -16.28
CA VAL A 149 2.71 10.05 -15.47
C VAL A 149 1.68 9.14 -16.14
N LYS A 150 2.09 7.91 -16.40
CA LYS A 150 1.23 6.91 -17.04
C LYS A 150 0.47 6.04 -16.03
N TYR A 151 1.03 5.77 -14.86
CA TYR A 151 0.49 4.81 -13.91
C TYR A 151 0.12 5.45 -12.59
N TYR A 152 -1.15 5.30 -12.18
CA TYR A 152 -1.66 5.77 -10.89
C TYR A 152 -2.22 4.61 -10.06
N ILE A 153 -1.94 4.66 -8.76
CA ILE A 153 -2.57 3.81 -7.74
C ILE A 153 -3.43 4.73 -6.89
N THR A 154 -4.72 4.45 -6.84
CA THR A 154 -5.67 5.33 -6.15
C THR A 154 -5.43 5.39 -4.65
N TYR A 155 -5.18 4.24 -4.00
CA TYR A 155 -5.08 4.13 -2.56
C TYR A 155 -4.11 3.01 -2.20
N ASN A 156 -3.15 3.29 -1.31
CA ASN A 156 -2.25 2.26 -0.82
C ASN A 156 -2.95 1.33 0.18
N GLU A 157 -2.90 0.02 -0.07
CA GLU A 157 -3.39 -1.03 0.84
C GLU A 157 -4.79 -0.75 1.44
N ILE A 158 -5.73 -0.38 0.60
CA ILE A 158 -7.08 0.08 0.97
C ILE A 158 -7.84 -0.93 1.86
N ASN A 159 -7.53 -2.23 1.77
CA ASN A 159 -8.12 -3.27 2.62
C ASN A 159 -7.70 -3.19 4.10
N LEU A 160 -6.63 -2.44 4.41
CA LEU A 160 -6.20 -2.18 5.78
C LEU A 160 -6.99 -1.05 6.46
N ALA A 161 -7.92 -0.41 5.74
CA ALA A 161 -8.69 0.74 6.21
C ALA A 161 -9.35 0.54 7.57
N ILE A 162 -9.76 -0.68 7.93
CA ILE A 162 -10.37 -0.97 9.24
C ILE A 162 -9.36 -1.44 10.29
N HIS A 163 -8.31 -2.13 9.87
CA HIS A 163 -7.34 -2.73 10.79
C HIS A 163 -6.36 -1.70 11.37
N MET A 164 -6.12 -0.64 10.61
CA MET A 164 -5.28 0.51 10.97
C MET A 164 -6.04 1.80 10.63
N SER A 165 -7.28 1.91 11.11
CA SER A 165 -8.23 2.90 10.62
C SER A 165 -7.78 4.34 10.81
N ASP A 166 -7.15 4.67 11.93
CA ASP A 166 -6.62 6.00 12.20
C ASP A 166 -5.45 6.36 11.26
N LEU A 167 -4.56 5.41 10.96
CA LEU A 167 -3.42 5.63 10.07
C LEU A 167 -3.81 5.55 8.58
N VAL A 168 -4.56 4.51 8.19
CA VAL A 168 -4.88 4.25 6.77
C VAL A 168 -6.00 5.14 6.27
N SER A 169 -7.05 5.34 7.07
CA SER A 169 -8.30 6.02 6.66
C SER A 169 -8.55 7.32 7.39
N GLY A 170 -7.67 7.71 8.35
CA GLY A 170 -7.88 8.87 9.20
C GLY A 170 -9.17 8.76 10.03
N ALA A 171 -9.57 7.56 10.44
CA ALA A 171 -10.85 7.31 11.07
C ALA A 171 -10.71 6.62 12.43
N ARG A 172 -11.47 7.11 13.40
CA ARG A 172 -11.62 6.52 14.74
C ARG A 172 -13.05 6.01 14.92
N LEU A 173 -13.22 5.02 15.79
CA LEU A 173 -14.55 4.50 16.11
C LEU A 173 -15.42 5.63 16.69
N PRO A 174 -16.53 6.01 16.03
CA PRO A 174 -17.42 7.04 16.54
C PRO A 174 -18.12 6.60 17.85
N GLU A 175 -18.41 7.55 18.74
CA GLU A 175 -19.16 7.28 19.94
C GLU A 175 -20.55 6.69 19.61
N GLY A 176 -20.91 5.61 20.27
CA GLY A 176 -22.18 4.91 20.07
C GLY A 176 -22.22 3.98 18.85
N MET A 177 -21.19 3.94 18.03
CA MET A 177 -21.08 3.02 16.89
C MET A 177 -20.35 1.73 17.29
N THR A 178 -20.78 0.60 16.78
CA THR A 178 -20.08 -0.68 16.96
C THR A 178 -18.90 -0.81 15.98
N LYS A 179 -17.94 -1.68 16.29
CA LYS A 179 -16.82 -1.99 15.35
C LYS A 179 -17.33 -2.58 14.03
N GLN A 180 -18.42 -3.34 14.09
CA GLN A 180 -19.05 -3.95 12.91
C GLN A 180 -19.67 -2.90 12.00
N GLU A 181 -20.38 -1.92 12.57
CA GLU A 181 -20.92 -0.78 11.82
C GLU A 181 -19.80 0.04 11.17
N MET A 182 -18.77 0.38 11.95
CA MET A 182 -17.59 1.08 11.41
C MET A 182 -16.93 0.26 10.29
N PHE A 183 -16.77 -1.06 10.47
CA PHE A 183 -16.23 -1.95 9.44
C PHE A 183 -17.01 -1.84 8.12
N VAL A 184 -18.33 -1.92 8.20
CA VAL A 184 -19.20 -1.86 7.01
C VAL A 184 -19.12 -0.48 6.37
N HIS A 185 -19.34 0.58 7.13
CA HIS A 185 -19.40 1.94 6.57
C HIS A 185 -18.07 2.43 6.01
N LEU A 186 -16.98 2.18 6.73
CA LEU A 186 -15.65 2.59 6.28
C LEU A 186 -15.23 1.86 5.00
N ASN A 187 -15.47 0.55 4.93
CA ASN A 187 -15.17 -0.21 3.71
C ASN A 187 -15.99 0.25 2.51
N VAL A 188 -17.26 0.60 2.69
CA VAL A 188 -18.08 1.20 1.63
C VAL A 188 -17.50 2.54 1.20
N ASN A 189 -17.22 3.44 2.14
CA ASN A 189 -16.74 4.79 1.84
C ASN A 189 -15.38 4.79 1.11
N VAL A 190 -14.43 3.93 1.51
CA VAL A 190 -13.13 3.87 0.81
C VAL A 190 -13.26 3.27 -0.59
N GLN A 191 -14.24 2.38 -0.84
CA GLN A 191 -14.54 1.92 -2.20
C GLN A 191 -15.13 3.04 -3.07
N VAL A 192 -15.98 3.89 -2.51
CA VAL A 192 -16.50 5.09 -3.20
C VAL A 192 -15.35 6.06 -3.48
N ALA A 193 -14.44 6.29 -2.51
CA ALA A 193 -13.27 7.14 -2.69
C ALA A 193 -12.37 6.63 -3.82
N HIS A 194 -12.09 5.32 -3.87
CA HIS A 194 -11.39 4.70 -5.00
C HIS A 194 -12.10 4.97 -6.34
N ALA A 195 -13.39 4.75 -6.39
CA ALA A 195 -14.18 4.91 -7.61
C ALA A 195 -14.20 6.38 -8.11
N ARG A 196 -14.32 7.35 -7.20
CA ARG A 196 -14.18 8.78 -7.50
C ARG A 196 -12.79 9.12 -8.05
N ALA A 197 -11.74 8.56 -7.45
CA ALA A 197 -10.37 8.76 -7.96
C ALA A 197 -10.22 8.22 -9.40
N VAL A 198 -10.74 7.02 -9.69
CA VAL A 198 -10.74 6.46 -11.05
C VAL A 198 -11.49 7.37 -12.02
N GLU A 199 -12.66 7.89 -11.63
CA GLU A 199 -13.44 8.82 -12.44
C GLU A 199 -12.65 10.09 -12.77
N VAL A 200 -12.02 10.70 -11.76
CA VAL A 200 -11.21 11.92 -11.92
C VAL A 200 -10.00 11.67 -12.83
N ILE A 201 -9.24 10.60 -12.58
CA ILE A 201 -8.06 10.26 -13.40
C ILE A 201 -8.47 10.12 -14.86
N LYS A 202 -9.49 9.32 -15.16
CA LYS A 202 -9.94 9.08 -16.53
C LYS A 202 -10.59 10.27 -17.19
N ARG A 203 -11.15 11.21 -16.43
CA ARG A 203 -11.66 12.48 -16.94
C ARG A 203 -10.55 13.45 -17.29
N VAL A 204 -9.54 13.61 -16.43
CA VAL A 204 -8.43 14.54 -16.60
C VAL A 204 -7.42 14.01 -17.63
N ASP A 205 -6.97 12.77 -17.48
CA ASP A 205 -6.05 12.10 -18.39
C ASP A 205 -6.58 10.72 -18.83
N PRO A 206 -7.35 10.65 -19.92
CA PRO A 206 -7.91 9.39 -20.42
C PRO A 206 -6.86 8.33 -20.81
N GLN A 207 -5.61 8.73 -21.05
CA GLN A 207 -4.53 7.80 -21.42
C GLN A 207 -3.83 7.19 -20.21
N ALA A 208 -3.96 7.80 -19.04
CA ALA A 208 -3.39 7.27 -17.80
C ALA A 208 -4.01 5.91 -17.45
N GLN A 209 -3.19 5.01 -16.94
CA GLN A 209 -3.61 3.71 -16.43
C GLN A 209 -3.81 3.79 -14.91
N VAL A 210 -4.91 3.23 -14.43
CA VAL A 210 -5.28 3.30 -13.03
C VAL A 210 -5.46 1.92 -12.43
N GLY A 211 -4.84 1.69 -11.28
CA GLY A 211 -4.93 0.46 -10.49
C GLY A 211 -5.50 0.67 -9.09
N GLY A 212 -6.18 -0.35 -8.59
CA GLY A 212 -6.48 -0.48 -7.17
C GLY A 212 -5.43 -1.35 -6.47
N MET A 213 -5.16 -1.08 -5.19
CA MET A 213 -4.10 -1.77 -4.44
C MET A 213 -4.58 -2.31 -3.11
N ILE A 214 -4.16 -3.53 -2.80
CA ILE A 214 -4.33 -4.15 -1.48
C ILE A 214 -3.00 -4.53 -0.84
N GLY A 215 -2.94 -4.51 0.50
CA GLY A 215 -1.93 -5.21 1.29
C GLY A 215 -2.30 -6.69 1.37
N HIS A 216 -1.63 -7.52 0.58
CA HIS A 216 -2.01 -8.92 0.43
C HIS A 216 -1.19 -9.84 1.33
N ALA A 217 -1.91 -10.63 2.11
CA ALA A 217 -1.36 -11.74 2.87
C ALA A 217 -2.37 -12.91 2.81
N PRO A 218 -2.10 -13.98 2.07
CA PRO A 218 -3.00 -15.12 2.00
C PRO A 218 -3.12 -15.79 3.37
N PHE A 219 -4.34 -16.22 3.72
CA PHE A 219 -4.62 -17.00 4.92
C PHE A 219 -4.81 -18.45 4.54
N TYR A 220 -3.88 -19.31 5.00
CA TYR A 220 -3.99 -20.75 4.82
C TYR A 220 -4.75 -21.39 5.97
N PRO A 221 -5.56 -22.44 5.73
CA PRO A 221 -6.15 -23.22 6.81
C PRO A 221 -5.05 -23.99 7.56
N LEU A 222 -5.16 -24.03 8.89
CA LEU A 222 -4.19 -24.78 9.73
C LEU A 222 -4.21 -26.28 9.40
N THR A 223 -5.41 -26.81 9.15
CA THR A 223 -5.62 -28.23 8.81
C THR A 223 -6.57 -28.38 7.63
N CYS A 224 -6.69 -29.61 7.12
CA CYS A 224 -7.68 -29.96 6.09
C CYS A 224 -9.11 -30.19 6.67
N LYS A 225 -9.39 -29.84 7.92
CA LYS A 225 -10.75 -29.84 8.46
C LYS A 225 -11.59 -28.79 7.74
N ALA A 226 -12.84 -29.11 7.44
CA ALA A 226 -13.75 -28.19 6.77
C ALA A 226 -13.91 -26.86 7.51
N ASP A 227 -13.91 -26.86 8.84
CA ASP A 227 -14.06 -25.66 9.66
C ASP A 227 -12.84 -24.71 9.47
N ASP A 228 -11.61 -25.23 9.44
CA ASP A 228 -10.41 -24.43 9.17
C ASP A 228 -10.39 -23.88 7.75
N ILE A 229 -10.84 -24.68 6.76
CA ILE A 229 -10.97 -24.26 5.37
C ILE A 229 -11.99 -23.12 5.25
N LEU A 230 -13.15 -23.24 5.90
CA LEU A 230 -14.19 -22.19 5.89
C LEU A 230 -13.73 -20.92 6.61
N ALA A 231 -12.99 -21.03 7.71
CA ALA A 231 -12.41 -19.89 8.41
C ALA A 231 -11.40 -19.14 7.54
N ALA A 232 -10.50 -19.88 6.86
CA ALA A 232 -9.52 -19.32 5.94
C ALA A 232 -10.19 -18.65 4.72
N ASP A 233 -11.19 -19.29 4.12
CA ASP A 233 -11.98 -18.74 3.01
C ASP A 233 -12.69 -17.45 3.40
N PHE A 234 -13.36 -17.43 4.57
CA PHE A 234 -14.04 -16.24 5.07
C PHE A 234 -13.04 -15.10 5.33
N LYS A 235 -11.91 -15.39 5.98
CA LYS A 235 -10.88 -14.38 6.26
C LYS A 235 -10.29 -13.82 4.95
N ASN A 236 -9.98 -14.67 3.97
CA ASN A 236 -9.52 -14.21 2.65
C ASN A 236 -10.57 -13.36 1.93
N LYS A 237 -11.85 -13.72 2.00
CA LYS A 237 -12.94 -12.93 1.41
C LYS A 237 -13.00 -11.54 2.02
N MET A 238 -13.01 -11.43 3.34
CA MET A 238 -13.17 -10.15 4.03
C MET A 238 -11.90 -9.28 4.00
N HIS A 239 -10.71 -9.90 4.00
CA HIS A 239 -9.44 -9.17 4.05
C HIS A 239 -8.84 -8.92 2.66
N ASN A 240 -8.81 -9.94 1.80
CA ASN A 240 -8.10 -9.88 0.52
C ASN A 240 -9.05 -9.62 -0.67
N TYR A 241 -10.18 -10.36 -0.77
CA TYR A 241 -10.97 -10.34 -1.99
C TYR A 241 -12.03 -9.25 -2.05
N PHE A 242 -12.59 -8.81 -0.90
CA PHE A 242 -13.66 -7.80 -0.86
C PHE A 242 -13.35 -6.58 -1.74
N VAL A 243 -12.15 -6.06 -1.63
CA VAL A 243 -11.71 -4.87 -2.38
C VAL A 243 -11.74 -5.14 -3.88
N TYR A 244 -11.07 -6.18 -4.33
CA TYR A 244 -10.98 -6.49 -5.75
C TYR A 244 -12.30 -7.00 -6.32
N ASP A 245 -13.08 -7.78 -5.55
CA ASP A 245 -14.43 -8.19 -5.97
C ASP A 245 -15.29 -6.95 -6.24
N THR A 246 -15.23 -5.92 -5.37
CA THR A 246 -15.95 -4.64 -5.58
C THR A 246 -15.40 -3.88 -6.78
N MET A 247 -14.09 -3.71 -6.86
CA MET A 247 -13.43 -2.94 -7.92
C MET A 247 -13.60 -3.54 -9.32
N CYS A 248 -13.62 -4.88 -9.42
CA CYS A 248 -13.72 -5.58 -10.71
C CYS A 248 -15.16 -5.82 -11.15
N ASN A 249 -16.06 -6.12 -10.20
CA ASN A 249 -17.46 -6.42 -10.52
C ASN A 249 -18.34 -5.17 -10.54
N GLY A 250 -17.91 -4.06 -9.95
CA GLY A 250 -18.66 -2.81 -9.90
C GLY A 250 -19.84 -2.82 -8.93
N GLU A 251 -19.82 -3.73 -7.96
CA GLU A 251 -20.82 -3.85 -6.91
C GLU A 251 -20.22 -4.52 -5.67
N LEU A 252 -20.82 -4.28 -4.50
CA LEU A 252 -20.41 -4.95 -3.26
C LEU A 252 -20.71 -6.45 -3.35
N PRO A 253 -19.76 -7.32 -2.95
CA PRO A 253 -19.97 -8.76 -3.04
C PRO A 253 -21.04 -9.26 -2.06
N GLN A 254 -21.76 -10.30 -2.45
CA GLN A 254 -22.89 -10.84 -1.68
C GLN A 254 -22.52 -11.25 -0.27
N TYR A 255 -21.33 -11.82 -0.05
CA TYR A 255 -20.89 -12.23 1.30
C TYR A 255 -20.72 -11.03 2.25
N PHE A 256 -20.29 -9.87 1.74
CA PHE A 256 -20.18 -8.64 2.54
C PHE A 256 -21.57 -8.05 2.86
N MET A 257 -22.46 -8.02 1.86
CA MET A 257 -23.83 -7.59 2.09
C MET A 257 -24.57 -8.52 3.08
N GLN A 258 -24.31 -9.83 3.00
CA GLN A 258 -24.88 -10.78 3.97
C GLN A 258 -24.34 -10.61 5.38
N TYR A 259 -23.02 -10.31 5.53
CA TYR A 259 -22.41 -9.95 6.82
C TYR A 259 -23.12 -8.76 7.46
N ALA A 260 -23.31 -7.67 6.70
CA ALA A 260 -24.02 -6.47 7.18
C ALA A 260 -25.48 -6.78 7.56
N LYS A 261 -26.19 -7.52 6.70
CA LYS A 261 -27.58 -7.93 6.93
C LYS A 261 -27.76 -8.75 8.21
N ASN A 262 -26.87 -9.73 8.46
CA ASN A 262 -26.93 -10.58 9.66
C ASN A 262 -26.77 -9.78 10.96
N ARG A 263 -26.21 -8.56 10.88
CA ARG A 263 -26.01 -7.63 12.01
C ARG A 263 -26.96 -6.44 12.01
N ASN A 264 -27.97 -6.45 11.11
CA ASN A 264 -28.91 -5.34 10.90
C ASN A 264 -28.22 -4.00 10.61
N ILE A 265 -27.07 -4.02 9.89
CA ILE A 265 -26.33 -2.83 9.49
C ILE A 265 -26.77 -2.39 8.09
N GLU A 266 -27.24 -1.14 7.98
CA GLU A 266 -27.55 -0.54 6.68
C GLU A 266 -26.26 -0.10 5.97
N LEU A 267 -26.19 -0.29 4.63
CA LEU A 267 -24.98 0.02 3.85
C LEU A 267 -24.77 1.54 3.64
N ASN A 268 -25.79 2.37 3.88
CA ASN A 268 -25.74 3.83 3.70
C ASN A 268 -25.15 4.30 2.37
N MET A 269 -25.54 3.67 1.28
CA MET A 269 -24.99 3.87 -0.05
C MET A 269 -26.07 4.43 -0.99
N SER A 270 -25.84 5.61 -1.55
CA SER A 270 -26.74 6.23 -2.52
C SER A 270 -26.70 5.52 -3.89
N GLN A 271 -27.67 5.80 -4.75
CA GLN A 271 -27.66 5.27 -6.11
C GLN A 271 -26.49 5.84 -6.92
N GLU A 272 -26.15 7.12 -6.74
CA GLU A 272 -25.00 7.74 -7.37
C GLU A 272 -23.68 7.03 -7.02
N GLU A 273 -23.47 6.71 -5.73
CA GLU A 273 -22.29 6.00 -5.28
C GLU A 273 -22.19 4.60 -5.89
N LYS A 274 -23.32 3.89 -6.03
CA LYS A 274 -23.38 2.59 -6.73
C LYS A 274 -23.00 2.73 -8.21
N ASP A 275 -23.52 3.78 -8.85
CA ASP A 275 -23.25 4.01 -10.29
C ASP A 275 -21.78 4.39 -10.51
N VAL A 276 -21.18 5.19 -9.62
CA VAL A 276 -19.74 5.53 -9.68
C VAL A 276 -18.86 4.27 -9.52
N ILE A 277 -19.14 3.40 -8.56
CA ILE A 277 -18.41 2.13 -8.40
C ILE A 277 -18.54 1.26 -9.66
N LYS A 278 -19.75 1.16 -10.21
CA LYS A 278 -20.01 0.38 -11.42
C LYS A 278 -19.27 0.94 -12.64
N ASP A 279 -19.19 2.25 -12.77
CA ASP A 279 -18.49 2.87 -13.89
C ASP A 279 -16.96 2.82 -13.73
N ALA A 280 -16.45 2.93 -12.51
CA ALA A 280 -15.04 2.77 -12.19
C ALA A 280 -14.53 1.36 -12.52
N SER A 281 -15.33 0.32 -12.26
CA SER A 281 -14.93 -1.08 -12.55
C SER A 281 -14.62 -1.34 -14.03
N LYS A 282 -15.29 -0.63 -14.93
CA LYS A 282 -15.08 -0.72 -16.39
C LYS A 282 -13.80 0.00 -16.84
N LYS A 283 -13.29 0.93 -16.01
CA LYS A 283 -12.15 1.80 -16.31
C LYS A 283 -10.88 1.41 -15.56
N LEU A 284 -10.95 0.41 -14.68
CA LEU A 284 -9.83 -0.11 -13.93
C LEU A 284 -8.91 -0.92 -14.87
N ASP A 285 -7.64 -0.53 -14.98
CA ASP A 285 -6.71 -1.11 -15.95
C ASP A 285 -5.94 -2.32 -15.39
N TYR A 286 -5.54 -2.28 -14.11
CA TYR A 286 -4.74 -3.33 -13.47
C TYR A 286 -5.05 -3.46 -11.99
N LEU A 287 -4.59 -4.56 -11.39
CA LEU A 287 -4.65 -4.81 -9.94
C LEU A 287 -3.24 -4.80 -9.37
N ALA A 288 -3.03 -3.98 -8.35
CA ALA A 288 -1.76 -3.83 -7.67
C ALA A 288 -1.82 -4.38 -6.25
N PHE A 289 -0.74 -4.97 -5.76
CA PHE A 289 -0.65 -5.43 -4.37
C PHE A 289 0.76 -5.38 -3.81
N SER A 290 0.84 -5.28 -2.49
CA SER A 290 2.03 -5.60 -1.70
C SER A 290 1.98 -7.06 -1.26
N TYR A 291 3.14 -7.71 -1.13
CA TYR A 291 3.26 -9.05 -0.59
C TYR A 291 4.51 -9.16 0.28
N TYR A 292 4.33 -9.51 1.54
CA TYR A 292 5.46 -9.67 2.47
C TYR A 292 5.48 -11.03 3.16
N ARG A 293 4.32 -11.65 3.36
CA ARG A 293 4.16 -12.88 4.12
C ARG A 293 2.85 -13.58 3.79
N SER A 294 2.73 -14.84 4.18
CA SER A 294 1.48 -15.55 4.34
C SER A 294 1.09 -15.66 5.82
N ASN A 295 -0.14 -16.02 6.09
CA ASN A 295 -0.67 -16.27 7.43
C ASN A 295 -1.31 -17.65 7.49
N VAL A 296 -1.45 -18.20 8.71
CA VAL A 296 -2.23 -19.41 8.97
C VAL A 296 -3.33 -19.08 9.95
N ILE A 297 -4.53 -19.61 9.70
CA ILE A 297 -5.69 -19.44 10.57
C ILE A 297 -6.39 -20.78 10.82
N SER A 298 -7.00 -20.93 11.98
CA SER A 298 -7.90 -22.05 12.30
C SER A 298 -9.27 -21.52 12.68
N SER A 299 -10.26 -22.38 12.64
CA SER A 299 -11.53 -22.13 13.30
C SER A 299 -11.33 -21.99 14.81
N PHE A 300 -12.12 -21.12 15.45
CA PHE A 300 -12.11 -20.97 16.91
C PHE A 300 -13.08 -21.98 17.51
N GLU A 301 -12.55 -23.11 18.00
CA GLU A 301 -13.38 -24.24 18.50
C GLU A 301 -14.26 -23.87 19.71
N ASP A 302 -13.92 -22.82 20.46
CA ASP A 302 -14.62 -22.27 21.59
C ASP A 302 -15.79 -21.33 21.22
N ILE A 303 -15.81 -20.80 20.00
CA ILE A 303 -16.88 -19.91 19.50
C ILE A 303 -17.92 -20.76 18.75
N LYS A 304 -19.16 -20.74 19.22
CA LYS A 304 -20.26 -21.53 18.60
C LYS A 304 -21.25 -20.70 17.81
N ASP A 305 -21.39 -19.41 18.13
CA ASP A 305 -22.20 -18.49 17.33
C ASP A 305 -21.47 -18.08 16.05
N GLN A 306 -22.15 -18.16 14.92
CA GLN A 306 -21.55 -17.89 13.63
C GLN A 306 -21.17 -16.40 13.45
N ASN A 307 -21.98 -15.47 13.99
CA ASN A 307 -21.66 -14.04 13.89
C ASN A 307 -20.46 -13.69 14.77
N GLU A 308 -20.37 -14.27 15.98
CA GLU A 308 -19.21 -14.09 16.86
C GLU A 308 -17.94 -14.67 16.22
N LEU A 309 -18.02 -15.82 15.55
CA LEU A 309 -16.90 -16.41 14.83
C LEU A 309 -16.42 -15.50 13.69
N GLU A 310 -17.34 -15.00 12.88
CA GLU A 310 -17.03 -14.07 11.78
C GLU A 310 -16.38 -12.78 12.29
N ASP A 311 -16.89 -12.21 13.39
CA ASP A 311 -16.32 -11.01 14.02
C ASP A 311 -14.92 -11.29 14.57
N ALA A 312 -14.72 -12.42 15.21
CA ALA A 312 -13.40 -12.83 15.70
C ALA A 312 -12.42 -13.01 14.52
N LEU A 313 -12.87 -13.62 13.42
CA LEU A 313 -12.06 -13.77 12.20
C LEU A 313 -11.68 -12.42 11.56
N ILE A 314 -12.54 -11.40 11.64
CA ILE A 314 -12.26 -10.06 11.11
C ILE A 314 -11.33 -9.28 12.04
N PHE A 315 -11.72 -9.13 13.33
CA PHE A 315 -11.11 -8.17 14.24
C PHE A 315 -9.99 -8.74 15.09
N ASP A 316 -9.96 -10.05 15.29
CA ASP A 316 -8.88 -10.70 16.03
C ASP A 316 -7.72 -10.99 15.08
N GLN A 317 -6.59 -10.34 15.31
CA GLN A 317 -5.40 -10.48 14.44
C GLN A 317 -4.59 -11.74 14.75
N ARG A 318 -5.21 -12.79 15.32
CA ARG A 318 -4.52 -14.05 15.56
C ARG A 318 -4.07 -14.67 14.24
N SER A 319 -2.77 -14.68 14.00
CA SER A 319 -2.17 -15.52 12.97
C SER A 319 -1.35 -16.61 13.67
N LEU A 320 -1.51 -17.83 13.19
CA LEU A 320 -0.72 -18.96 13.67
C LEU A 320 0.57 -19.07 12.89
N LYS A 321 1.61 -19.62 13.54
CA LYS A 321 2.88 -19.89 12.85
C LYS A 321 2.68 -20.99 11.82
N ASN A 322 3.10 -20.74 10.58
CA ASN A 322 3.16 -21.78 9.56
C ASN A 322 4.35 -22.71 9.87
N PRO A 323 4.15 -24.02 10.04
CA PRO A 323 5.21 -24.93 10.39
C PRO A 323 6.22 -25.20 9.27
N TYR A 324 5.95 -24.75 8.04
CA TYR A 324 6.75 -25.06 6.85
C TYR A 324 7.67 -23.93 6.40
N TYR A 325 7.57 -22.74 7.01
CA TYR A 325 8.34 -21.56 6.62
C TYR A 325 9.05 -20.93 7.81
N ASP A 326 10.28 -20.50 7.57
CA ASP A 326 11.01 -19.66 8.50
C ASP A 326 10.42 -18.25 8.53
N ALA A 327 10.66 -17.55 9.62
CA ALA A 327 10.25 -16.16 9.79
C ALA A 327 11.48 -15.28 10.01
N ASN A 328 11.40 -14.03 9.56
CA ASN A 328 12.40 -13.01 9.89
C ASN A 328 12.29 -12.60 11.37
N GLU A 329 13.14 -11.68 11.82
CA GLU A 329 13.22 -11.19 13.19
C GLU A 329 11.91 -10.57 13.70
N TRP A 330 11.07 -10.06 12.79
CA TRP A 330 9.74 -9.50 13.10
C TRP A 330 8.62 -10.54 13.03
N GLY A 331 8.94 -11.82 12.93
CA GLY A 331 7.96 -12.91 12.87
C GLY A 331 7.23 -13.04 11.54
N TRP A 332 7.68 -12.37 10.48
CA TRP A 332 7.09 -12.47 9.15
C TRP A 332 7.64 -13.68 8.41
N GLN A 333 6.74 -14.55 7.99
CA GLN A 333 7.10 -15.79 7.31
C GLN A 333 7.59 -15.55 5.89
N ILE A 334 8.71 -16.15 5.53
CA ILE A 334 9.32 -16.02 4.19
C ILE A 334 8.72 -17.10 3.29
N ASP A 335 7.67 -16.73 2.55
CA ASP A 335 6.88 -17.64 1.72
C ASP A 335 6.85 -17.15 0.26
N ALA A 336 7.86 -17.57 -0.52
CA ALA A 336 7.92 -17.23 -1.94
C ALA A 336 6.87 -18.00 -2.78
N ASP A 337 6.51 -19.21 -2.37
CA ASP A 337 5.48 -20.00 -3.05
C ASP A 337 4.08 -19.41 -2.83
N GLY A 338 3.88 -18.76 -1.69
CA GLY A 338 2.67 -17.97 -1.41
C GLY A 338 2.51 -16.79 -2.36
N LEU A 339 3.61 -16.16 -2.78
CA LEU A 339 3.55 -15.13 -3.82
C LEU A 339 3.09 -15.71 -5.16
N ARG A 340 3.63 -16.86 -5.58
CA ARG A 340 3.17 -17.55 -6.79
C ARG A 340 1.69 -17.93 -6.69
N TYR A 341 1.28 -18.50 -5.55
CA TYR A 341 -0.13 -18.84 -5.30
C TYR A 341 -1.02 -17.61 -5.46
N SER A 342 -0.64 -16.49 -4.86
CA SER A 342 -1.40 -15.23 -4.91
C SER A 342 -1.54 -14.68 -6.33
N LEU A 343 -0.45 -14.73 -7.11
CA LEU A 343 -0.46 -14.32 -8.52
C LEU A 343 -1.43 -15.17 -9.35
N VAL A 344 -1.37 -16.50 -9.18
CA VAL A 344 -2.25 -17.44 -9.89
C VAL A 344 -3.70 -17.22 -9.48
N ASP A 345 -3.98 -17.11 -8.20
CA ASP A 345 -5.33 -16.92 -7.66
C ASP A 345 -5.95 -15.61 -8.18
N PHE A 346 -5.27 -14.48 -8.05
CA PHE A 346 -5.81 -13.21 -8.52
C PHE A 346 -5.99 -13.15 -10.03
N TYR A 347 -5.01 -13.65 -10.80
CA TYR A 347 -5.13 -13.62 -12.25
C TYR A 347 -6.30 -14.47 -12.75
N HIS A 348 -6.47 -15.68 -12.24
CA HIS A 348 -7.58 -16.55 -12.63
C HIS A 348 -8.94 -16.08 -12.11
N ARG A 349 -8.96 -15.32 -11.00
CA ARG A 349 -10.20 -14.77 -10.44
C ARG A 349 -10.68 -13.52 -11.19
N TYR A 350 -9.76 -12.63 -11.56
CA TYR A 350 -10.12 -11.30 -12.08
C TYR A 350 -9.77 -11.06 -13.55
N HIS A 351 -8.91 -11.85 -14.15
CA HIS A 351 -8.45 -11.73 -15.54
C HIS A 351 -7.96 -10.32 -15.92
N LYS A 352 -7.37 -9.61 -14.98
CA LYS A 352 -6.73 -8.30 -15.19
C LYS A 352 -5.21 -8.42 -15.05
N PRO A 353 -4.44 -7.56 -15.74
CA PRO A 353 -3.01 -7.47 -15.50
C PRO A 353 -2.72 -7.23 -14.02
N LEU A 354 -1.70 -7.90 -13.48
CA LEU A 354 -1.27 -7.76 -12.10
C LEU A 354 0.00 -6.92 -12.02
N PHE A 355 0.18 -6.20 -10.91
CA PHE A 355 1.39 -5.43 -10.63
C PHE A 355 1.79 -5.64 -9.17
N ILE A 356 2.94 -6.27 -8.92
CA ILE A 356 3.54 -6.33 -7.58
C ILE A 356 4.22 -4.98 -7.34
N VAL A 357 3.61 -4.15 -6.51
CA VAL A 357 4.08 -2.78 -6.27
C VAL A 357 4.83 -2.60 -4.96
N GLU A 358 4.89 -3.65 -4.14
CA GLU A 358 5.76 -3.76 -2.97
C GLU A 358 6.05 -5.23 -2.68
N ASN A 359 7.33 -5.56 -2.54
CA ASN A 359 7.79 -6.82 -1.94
C ASN A 359 9.22 -6.65 -1.43
N GLY A 360 9.51 -7.13 -0.24
CA GLY A 360 10.83 -7.01 0.36
C GLY A 360 10.94 -7.66 1.73
N ILE A 361 12.13 -7.66 2.28
CA ILE A 361 12.41 -8.14 3.62
C ILE A 361 13.10 -7.04 4.43
N GLY A 362 12.57 -6.78 5.62
CA GLY A 362 13.25 -5.95 6.61
C GLY A 362 14.30 -6.77 7.34
N ILE A 363 15.49 -6.22 7.51
CA ILE A 363 16.64 -6.87 8.16
C ILE A 363 17.23 -5.89 9.17
N ASP A 364 17.61 -6.39 10.36
CA ASP A 364 18.41 -5.63 11.32
C ASP A 364 19.89 -5.70 10.91
N GLU A 365 20.29 -4.76 10.06
CA GLU A 365 21.63 -4.75 9.51
C GLU A 365 22.44 -3.54 9.99
N THR A 366 23.73 -3.80 10.14
CA THR A 366 24.70 -2.79 10.54
C THR A 366 25.85 -2.71 9.55
N MET A 367 26.38 -1.51 9.38
CA MET A 367 27.57 -1.30 8.56
C MET A 367 28.80 -1.93 9.24
N LYS A 368 29.58 -2.71 8.47
CA LYS A 368 30.86 -3.32 8.89
C LYS A 368 31.95 -2.87 7.95
N ASP A 369 33.02 -2.28 8.50
CA ASP A 369 34.16 -1.77 7.71
C ASP A 369 33.74 -0.83 6.56
N GLY A 370 32.75 0.03 6.80
CA GLY A 370 32.21 0.95 5.79
C GLY A 370 31.40 0.30 4.69
N LYS A 371 30.94 -0.92 4.88
CA LYS A 371 30.14 -1.69 3.92
C LYS A 371 28.93 -2.37 4.57
N VAL A 372 27.88 -2.50 3.82
CA VAL A 372 26.70 -3.30 4.15
C VAL A 372 26.65 -4.49 3.21
N TYR A 373 26.57 -5.71 3.78
CA TYR A 373 26.53 -6.96 3.04
C TYR A 373 25.11 -7.50 3.00
N ASP A 374 24.58 -7.75 1.81
CA ASP A 374 23.16 -7.93 1.53
C ASP A 374 22.78 -9.39 1.16
N ASP A 375 23.58 -10.37 1.62
CA ASP A 375 23.42 -11.78 1.21
C ASP A 375 22.04 -12.36 1.56
N GLU A 376 21.46 -11.96 2.70
CA GLU A 376 20.14 -12.42 3.13
C GLU A 376 19.03 -11.86 2.23
N ARG A 377 19.08 -10.55 1.94
CA ARG A 377 18.12 -9.88 1.05
C ARG A 377 18.22 -10.41 -0.37
N ILE A 378 19.45 -10.67 -0.85
CA ILE A 378 19.70 -11.30 -2.16
C ILE A 378 19.05 -12.69 -2.21
N ALA A 379 19.23 -13.53 -1.18
CA ALA A 379 18.63 -14.86 -1.12
C ALA A 379 17.09 -14.80 -1.08
N TYR A 380 16.52 -13.83 -0.37
CA TYR A 380 15.09 -13.59 -0.36
C TYR A 380 14.56 -13.26 -1.76
N TYR A 381 15.16 -12.29 -2.44
CA TYR A 381 14.73 -11.89 -3.77
C TYR A 381 14.90 -12.99 -4.81
N GLN A 382 15.98 -13.77 -4.75
CA GLN A 382 16.19 -14.92 -5.66
C GLN A 382 15.03 -15.93 -5.58
N LYS A 383 14.54 -16.25 -4.36
CA LYS A 383 13.40 -17.15 -4.17
C LYS A 383 12.10 -16.55 -4.74
N HIS A 384 11.83 -15.27 -4.45
CA HIS A 384 10.60 -14.60 -4.90
C HIS A 384 10.60 -14.38 -6.42
N ILE A 385 11.72 -13.98 -7.03
CA ILE A 385 11.85 -13.84 -8.49
C ILE A 385 11.66 -15.18 -9.19
N LYS A 386 12.17 -16.27 -8.62
CA LYS A 386 11.93 -17.62 -9.16
C LYS A 386 10.44 -17.98 -9.14
N ALA A 387 9.74 -17.68 -8.05
CA ALA A 387 8.30 -17.88 -7.93
C ALA A 387 7.51 -17.06 -8.96
N ILE A 388 7.87 -15.78 -9.14
CA ILE A 388 7.30 -14.89 -10.15
C ILE A 388 7.52 -15.44 -11.56
N ASN A 389 8.74 -15.85 -11.89
CA ASN A 389 9.04 -16.42 -13.21
C ASN A 389 8.17 -17.64 -13.50
N THR A 390 7.98 -18.52 -12.49
CA THR A 390 7.12 -19.69 -12.64
C THR A 390 5.66 -19.29 -12.86
N ALA A 391 5.14 -18.29 -12.12
CA ALA A 391 3.79 -17.78 -12.30
C ALA A 391 3.56 -17.23 -13.72
N VAL A 392 4.53 -16.50 -14.26
CA VAL A 392 4.41 -15.90 -15.61
C VAL A 392 4.63 -16.94 -16.72
N GLU A 393 5.68 -17.75 -16.63
CA GLU A 393 6.10 -18.61 -17.74
C GLU A 393 5.35 -19.96 -17.77
N HIS A 394 4.99 -20.49 -16.60
CA HIS A 394 4.33 -21.79 -16.49
C HIS A 394 2.83 -21.66 -16.24
N ASP A 395 2.42 -20.74 -15.35
CA ASP A 395 1.00 -20.61 -14.96
C ASP A 395 0.25 -19.58 -15.83
N GLY A 396 0.97 -18.82 -16.69
CA GLY A 396 0.36 -17.92 -17.69
C GLY A 396 -0.17 -16.60 -17.11
N VAL A 397 0.32 -16.19 -15.95
CA VAL A 397 -0.09 -14.94 -15.31
C VAL A 397 0.38 -13.72 -16.11
N ASP A 398 -0.52 -12.78 -16.39
CA ASP A 398 -0.19 -11.49 -16.96
C ASP A 398 0.30 -10.54 -15.87
N LEU A 399 1.64 -10.46 -15.69
CA LEU A 399 2.28 -9.57 -14.74
C LEU A 399 2.97 -8.41 -15.46
N MET A 400 2.67 -7.17 -15.05
CA MET A 400 3.21 -5.94 -15.65
C MET A 400 4.60 -5.59 -15.13
N GLY A 401 4.84 -5.84 -13.84
CA GLY A 401 6.08 -5.43 -13.19
C GLY A 401 6.20 -5.90 -11.76
N TYR A 402 7.37 -5.60 -11.21
CA TYR A 402 7.76 -5.91 -9.84
C TYR A 402 8.57 -4.75 -9.26
N LEU A 403 8.10 -4.18 -8.17
CA LEU A 403 8.76 -3.09 -7.47
C LEU A 403 9.20 -3.56 -6.08
N ALA A 404 10.50 -3.52 -5.86
CA ALA A 404 11.09 -3.90 -4.58
C ALA A 404 10.80 -2.84 -3.51
N TRP A 405 10.51 -3.27 -2.32
CA TRP A 405 10.42 -2.43 -1.13
C TRP A 405 11.69 -2.60 -0.31
N SER A 406 12.66 -1.64 -0.32
CA SER A 406 12.63 -0.38 -1.06
C SER A 406 14.00 -0.12 -1.70
N PRO A 407 14.14 0.90 -2.59
CA PRO A 407 15.45 1.25 -3.18
C PRO A 407 16.43 1.85 -2.17
N ILE A 408 15.95 2.63 -1.21
CA ILE A 408 16.74 3.27 -0.13
C ILE A 408 16.13 2.92 1.22
N ASP A 409 16.91 3.04 2.29
CA ASP A 409 16.38 2.93 3.65
C ASP A 409 15.40 4.06 3.97
N PHE A 410 14.44 3.76 4.83
CA PHE A 410 13.40 4.67 5.31
C PHE A 410 12.91 4.22 6.69
N LEU A 411 12.12 5.05 7.36
CA LEU A 411 11.49 4.65 8.62
C LEU A 411 10.38 3.62 8.34
N SER A 412 10.42 2.47 9.00
CA SER A 412 9.37 1.46 8.89
C SER A 412 7.98 2.03 9.26
N SER A 413 6.90 1.29 9.02
CA SER A 413 5.55 1.68 9.46
C SER A 413 5.44 1.93 10.97
N HIS A 414 6.41 1.43 11.77
CA HIS A 414 6.55 1.68 13.20
C HIS A 414 7.54 2.80 13.52
N LYS A 415 7.99 3.57 12.52
CA LYS A 415 9.02 4.61 12.62
C LYS A 415 10.38 4.12 13.15
N GLU A 416 10.76 2.89 12.83
CA GLU A 416 12.06 2.33 13.18
C GLU A 416 12.97 2.28 11.96
N ILE A 417 14.16 2.86 12.03
CA ILE A 417 15.19 2.71 11.00
C ILE A 417 15.86 1.34 11.05
N ARG A 418 15.88 0.69 12.21
CA ARG A 418 16.52 -0.61 12.42
C ARG A 418 15.96 -1.70 11.48
N LYS A 419 14.68 -1.65 11.17
CA LYS A 419 14.03 -2.53 10.19
C LYS A 419 14.31 -2.03 8.77
N ARG A 420 15.49 -2.31 8.26
CA ARG A 420 15.98 -1.82 6.98
C ARG A 420 15.51 -2.65 5.81
N TYR A 421 15.10 -2.00 4.75
CA TYR A 421 14.63 -2.62 3.52
C TYR A 421 15.47 -2.20 2.30
N GLY A 422 16.25 -1.13 2.43
CA GLY A 422 16.90 -0.45 1.31
C GLY A 422 18.00 -1.27 0.65
N PHE A 423 18.19 -1.08 -0.66
CA PHE A 423 19.40 -1.46 -1.38
C PHE A 423 20.51 -0.42 -1.20
N VAL A 424 20.15 0.75 -0.74
CA VAL A 424 21.05 1.82 -0.32
C VAL A 424 20.82 2.07 1.16
N TYR A 425 21.86 1.83 1.93
CA TYR A 425 21.90 2.12 3.36
C TYR A 425 21.95 3.62 3.58
N VAL A 426 21.07 4.15 4.41
CA VAL A 426 21.11 5.54 4.86
C VAL A 426 21.72 5.56 6.27
N ASP A 427 22.88 6.21 6.41
CA ASP A 427 23.55 6.35 7.70
C ASP A 427 22.83 7.41 8.53
N ARG A 428 21.94 6.93 9.38
CA ARG A 428 21.12 7.74 10.26
C ARG A 428 21.60 7.59 11.69
N ASP A 429 22.58 8.41 12.05
CA ASP A 429 23.01 8.55 13.43
C ASP A 429 22.03 9.48 14.16
N PHE A 430 21.51 9.03 15.28
CA PHE A 430 20.57 9.81 16.12
C PHE A 430 21.16 11.10 16.68
N GLU A 431 22.47 11.15 16.84
CA GLU A 431 23.16 12.33 17.38
C GLU A 431 23.42 13.39 16.30
N ASP A 432 23.53 12.99 15.02
CA ASP A 432 23.77 13.92 13.91
C ASP A 432 22.94 13.55 12.65
N LEU A 433 21.73 14.11 12.55
CA LEU A 433 20.83 13.93 11.40
C LEU A 433 21.14 14.90 10.24
N LYS A 434 22.38 15.39 10.08
CA LYS A 434 22.68 16.46 9.12
C LYS A 434 23.10 15.96 7.76
N GLU A 435 23.89 14.90 7.68
CA GLU A 435 24.46 14.46 6.41
C GLU A 435 23.72 13.26 5.78
N LEU A 436 23.20 12.36 6.61
CA LEU A 436 22.44 11.16 6.19
C LEU A 436 23.03 10.47 4.96
N LYS A 437 24.33 10.18 5.00
CA LYS A 437 25.08 9.60 3.87
C LYS A 437 24.45 8.33 3.34
N ARG A 438 24.51 8.16 2.02
CA ARG A 438 24.01 7.00 1.30
C ARG A 438 25.16 6.07 0.95
N TYR A 439 24.99 4.77 1.25
CA TYR A 439 25.97 3.73 0.96
C TYR A 439 25.29 2.56 0.23
N PRO A 440 25.58 2.33 -1.06
CA PRO A 440 25.05 1.17 -1.78
C PRO A 440 25.47 -0.14 -1.11
N ASN A 441 24.51 -1.05 -0.95
CA ASN A 441 24.77 -2.36 -0.35
C ASN A 441 25.62 -3.22 -1.26
N HIS A 442 26.34 -4.17 -0.68
CA HIS A 442 27.29 -5.02 -1.38
C HIS A 442 26.94 -6.48 -1.24
N LYS A 443 27.16 -7.26 -2.30
CA LYS A 443 27.15 -8.71 -2.19
C LYS A 443 28.36 -9.17 -1.37
N GLY A 444 28.11 -10.00 -0.36
CA GLY A 444 29.17 -10.63 0.41
C GLY A 444 30.03 -11.56 -0.44
N LYS A 445 31.19 -11.95 0.04
CA LYS A 445 31.98 -13.01 -0.55
C LYS A 445 31.29 -14.33 -0.24
N ILE A 446 30.69 -14.97 -1.24
CA ILE A 446 30.25 -16.37 -1.17
C ILE A 446 31.48 -17.25 -1.30
#